data_172cb657fa5e2d904646d3a5c491a950
#
_entry.id   172cb657fa5e2d904646d3a5c491a950
#
_cell.length_a   1.000
_cell.length_b   1.000
_cell.length_c   1.000
_cell.angle_alpha   90.00
_cell.angle_beta   90.00
_cell.angle_gamma   90.00
#
_symmetry.space_group_name_H-M   'P 1'
#
loop_
_entity.id
_entity.type
_entity.pdbx_description
1 polymer ?
#
loop_
_entity_poly.entity_id
_entity_poly.type
_entity_poly.pdbx_seq_one_letter_code
_entity_poly.pdbx_strand_id
1 'polypeptide(L)'
;MGENTRPFPIQPWVGEGKLSQKMLGEIITWKIQGVAISHADLLSGLMASDLDCDVAKELAPRNAFARACSKLDSERIIRKIAEDHATITFQFTREANEGGKFHYYFESLLFLNKYSGSITSENLELEQLAKEEFGRCMEARTANDVTRLVQRLFERHADLFSIRDQGGVYFVPEVHNDFIVKVERFVRNIGGSLQRFPIPAGSPQGDRAVQEAVAHGLQAIIDEHLQAVQKFGEDTRPDTLRRAEEKIRTTKMKIEGYSFYLDKKREDLEASLQQASELLRSRMSFLIGAPSEEAELVLV
;
A
#
# COMPACT_ATOMS: atom_id res chain seq x y z
N MET A 1 -52.73 -21.51 -8.86
CA MET A 1 -52.09 -20.88 -10.02
C MET A 1 -50.61 -20.77 -9.67
N GLY A 2 -49.85 -21.73 -10.18
CA GLY A 2 -48.40 -21.77 -9.93
C GLY A 2 -47.68 -21.18 -11.13
N GLU A 3 -46.95 -20.13 -10.92
CA GLU A 3 -46.06 -19.54 -11.94
C GLU A 3 -44.81 -20.41 -12.11
N ASN A 4 -44.73 -20.95 -13.31
CA ASN A 4 -43.69 -21.83 -13.79
C ASN A 4 -42.52 -20.97 -14.29
N THR A 5 -41.58 -20.63 -13.42
CA THR A 5 -40.32 -19.98 -13.81
C THR A 5 -39.40 -21.01 -14.48
N ARG A 6 -39.40 -21.04 -15.80
CA ARG A 6 -38.42 -21.80 -16.56
C ARG A 6 -37.02 -21.26 -16.34
N PRO A 7 -36.04 -22.09 -15.93
CA PRO A 7 -34.66 -21.65 -15.90
C PRO A 7 -34.18 -21.36 -17.33
N PHE A 8 -33.47 -20.23 -17.50
CA PHE A 8 -32.80 -19.89 -18.75
C PHE A 8 -31.81 -21.02 -19.11
N PRO A 9 -31.85 -21.53 -20.35
CA PRO A 9 -30.88 -22.54 -20.75
C PRO A 9 -29.51 -21.89 -20.84
N ILE A 10 -28.60 -22.26 -19.93
CA ILE A 10 -27.18 -21.93 -20.04
C ILE A 10 -26.65 -22.79 -21.18
N GLN A 11 -26.51 -22.23 -22.37
CA GLN A 11 -25.78 -22.89 -23.45
C GLN A 11 -24.31 -22.98 -23.05
N PRO A 12 -23.66 -24.16 -23.09
CA PRO A 12 -22.23 -24.26 -22.89
C PRO A 12 -21.53 -23.47 -24.01
N TRP A 13 -20.72 -22.54 -23.64
CA TRP A 13 -19.90 -21.77 -24.56
C TRP A 13 -18.84 -22.69 -25.17
N VAL A 14 -19.08 -23.22 -26.35
CA VAL A 14 -18.14 -24.02 -27.13
C VAL A 14 -17.32 -23.02 -27.97
N GLY A 15 -16.24 -22.53 -27.38
CA GLY A 15 -15.25 -21.73 -28.08
C GLY A 15 -14.33 -22.63 -28.91
N GLU A 16 -14.67 -22.91 -30.15
CA GLU A 16 -13.72 -23.41 -31.13
C GLU A 16 -12.90 -22.24 -31.65
N GLY A 17 -11.57 -22.32 -31.51
CA GLY A 17 -10.62 -21.44 -32.14
C GLY A 17 -9.68 -20.77 -31.15
N LYS A 18 -8.53 -21.40 -30.86
CA LYS A 18 -7.35 -20.75 -30.27
C LYS A 18 -6.76 -19.72 -31.25
N LEU A 19 -7.42 -18.59 -31.43
CA LEU A 19 -6.73 -17.36 -31.75
C LEU A 19 -6.05 -16.94 -30.43
N SER A 20 -4.74 -16.88 -30.42
CA SER A 20 -3.98 -16.30 -29.31
C SER A 20 -4.38 -14.83 -29.21
N GLN A 21 -5.46 -14.55 -28.49
CA GLN A 21 -5.94 -13.20 -28.31
C GLN A 21 -4.92 -12.47 -27.44
N LYS A 22 -4.34 -11.37 -27.96
CA LYS A 22 -3.39 -10.56 -27.20
C LYS A 22 -4.08 -10.06 -25.94
N MET A 23 -3.45 -10.27 -24.78
CA MET A 23 -3.97 -9.79 -23.51
C MET A 23 -3.39 -8.40 -23.21
N LEU A 24 -4.18 -7.54 -22.59
CA LEU A 24 -3.68 -6.27 -22.04
C LEU A 24 -3.04 -6.46 -20.66
N GLY A 25 -3.58 -7.39 -19.90
CA GLY A 25 -3.21 -7.68 -18.53
C GLY A 25 -4.41 -8.24 -17.79
N GLU A 26 -4.41 -8.11 -16.49
CA GLU A 26 -5.47 -8.64 -15.63
C GLU A 26 -5.98 -7.60 -14.64
N ILE A 27 -7.27 -7.62 -14.38
CA ILE A 27 -7.84 -7.00 -13.19
C ILE A 27 -7.74 -8.02 -12.06
N ILE A 28 -7.13 -7.61 -10.96
CA ILE A 28 -6.95 -8.45 -9.79
C ILE A 28 -7.62 -7.82 -8.56
N THR A 29 -8.09 -8.69 -7.68
CA THR A 29 -8.54 -8.32 -6.33
C THR A 29 -8.17 -9.44 -5.38
N TRP A 30 -7.92 -9.12 -4.12
CA TRP A 30 -7.61 -10.13 -3.11
C TRP A 30 -8.37 -9.90 -1.82
N LYS A 31 -8.59 -10.99 -1.12
CA LYS A 31 -9.19 -11.01 0.21
C LYS A 31 -8.31 -11.83 1.13
N ILE A 32 -7.82 -11.18 2.18
CA ILE A 32 -7.16 -11.85 3.28
C ILE A 32 -8.21 -12.02 4.38
N GLN A 33 -8.54 -13.26 4.71
CA GLN A 33 -9.51 -13.54 5.77
C GLN A 33 -8.83 -13.39 7.13
N GLY A 34 -9.55 -12.90 8.13
CA GLY A 34 -9.11 -12.40 9.43
C GLY A 34 -8.32 -13.37 10.33
N VAL A 35 -7.35 -14.05 9.78
CA VAL A 35 -6.45 -14.95 10.49
C VAL A 35 -5.25 -14.16 10.96
N ALA A 36 -4.91 -14.31 12.23
CA ALA A 36 -3.63 -13.89 12.75
C ALA A 36 -2.55 -14.83 12.19
N ILE A 37 -1.68 -14.32 11.33
CA ILE A 37 -0.62 -15.10 10.68
C ILE A 37 0.69 -14.79 11.40
N SER A 38 1.45 -15.82 11.80
CA SER A 38 2.76 -15.62 12.41
C SER A 38 3.74 -14.99 11.40
N HIS A 39 4.72 -14.25 11.90
CA HIS A 39 5.77 -13.70 11.04
C HIS A 39 6.56 -14.82 10.32
N ALA A 40 6.79 -15.94 11.00
CA ALA A 40 7.47 -17.11 10.45
C ALA A 40 6.68 -17.74 9.28
N ASP A 41 5.35 -17.88 9.43
CA ASP A 41 4.49 -18.42 8.36
C ASP A 41 4.45 -17.48 7.15
N LEU A 42 4.46 -16.16 7.37
CA LEU A 42 4.58 -15.18 6.28
C LEU A 42 5.88 -15.35 5.51
N LEU A 43 7.02 -15.45 6.20
CA LEU A 43 8.31 -15.66 5.55
C LEU A 43 8.34 -17.00 4.80
N SER A 44 7.85 -18.08 5.41
CA SER A 44 7.75 -19.39 4.76
C SER A 44 6.89 -19.34 3.51
N GLY A 45 5.74 -18.66 3.56
CA GLY A 45 4.85 -18.48 2.41
C GLY A 45 5.48 -17.69 1.27
N LEU A 46 6.23 -16.61 1.59
CA LEU A 46 6.97 -15.82 0.61
C LEU A 46 8.06 -16.66 -0.07
N MET A 47 8.90 -17.35 0.71
CA MET A 47 9.95 -18.24 0.19
C MET A 47 9.38 -19.33 -0.70
N ALA A 48 8.31 -20.02 -0.29
CA ALA A 48 7.66 -21.07 -1.06
C ALA A 48 7.04 -20.56 -2.37
N SER A 49 6.81 -19.26 -2.48
CA SER A 49 6.23 -18.61 -3.66
C SER A 49 7.28 -17.88 -4.52
N ASP A 50 8.56 -17.99 -4.16
CA ASP A 50 9.65 -17.28 -4.84
C ASP A 50 9.42 -15.76 -4.88
N LEU A 51 9.08 -15.19 -3.71
CA LEU A 51 8.84 -13.76 -3.50
C LEU A 51 9.86 -13.16 -2.54
N ASP A 52 10.05 -11.86 -2.63
CA ASP A 52 10.97 -11.09 -1.81
C ASP A 52 10.53 -11.10 -0.32
N CYS A 53 11.37 -11.67 0.53
CA CYS A 53 11.13 -11.75 1.97
C CYS A 53 11.37 -10.43 2.69
N ASP A 54 12.14 -9.50 2.12
CA ASP A 54 12.49 -8.22 2.76
C ASP A 54 11.28 -7.28 2.89
N VAL A 55 10.18 -7.59 2.18
CA VAL A 55 8.91 -6.86 2.34
C VAL A 55 8.22 -7.16 3.67
N ALA A 56 8.48 -8.33 4.26
CA ALA A 56 7.90 -8.78 5.52
C ALA A 56 8.75 -8.35 6.72
N LYS A 57 8.78 -7.05 6.98
CA LYS A 57 9.52 -6.52 8.13
C LYS A 57 8.86 -6.93 9.45
N GLU A 58 9.69 -7.13 10.47
CA GLU A 58 9.22 -7.29 11.84
C GLU A 58 8.43 -6.06 12.29
N LEU A 59 7.45 -6.30 13.16
CA LEU A 59 6.67 -5.20 13.73
C LEU A 59 7.49 -4.53 14.83
N ALA A 60 7.74 -3.23 14.70
CA ALA A 60 8.45 -2.50 15.74
C ALA A 60 7.66 -2.48 17.06
N PRO A 61 8.31 -2.64 18.23
CA PRO A 61 7.65 -2.68 19.55
C PRO A 61 6.68 -1.51 19.77
N ARG A 62 7.06 -0.28 19.36
CA ARG A 62 6.17 0.90 19.44
C ARG A 62 4.81 0.69 18.73
N ASN A 63 4.84 0.06 17.55
CA ASN A 63 3.63 -0.16 16.75
C ASN A 63 2.78 -1.29 17.34
N ALA A 64 3.42 -2.35 17.84
CA ALA A 64 2.73 -3.42 18.54
C ALA A 64 2.06 -2.91 19.82
N PHE A 65 2.74 -2.07 20.58
CA PHE A 65 2.19 -1.47 21.80
C PHE A 65 1.00 -0.54 21.50
N ALA A 66 1.09 0.32 20.49
CA ALA A 66 -0.03 1.16 20.08
C ALA A 66 -1.25 0.33 19.68
N ARG A 67 -1.04 -0.81 18.98
CA ARG A 67 -2.12 -1.76 18.63
C ARG A 67 -2.69 -2.47 19.85
N ALA A 68 -1.83 -2.90 20.78
CA ALA A 68 -2.24 -3.52 22.03
C ALA A 68 -3.10 -2.56 22.84
N CYS A 69 -2.65 -1.33 23.03
CA CYS A 69 -3.45 -0.30 23.69
C CYS A 69 -4.81 -0.10 23.01
N SER A 70 -4.84 0.01 21.68
CA SER A 70 -6.10 0.21 20.94
C SER A 70 -7.10 -0.94 21.10
N LYS A 71 -6.66 -2.15 21.43
CA LYS A 71 -7.55 -3.29 21.69
C LYS A 71 -8.15 -3.29 23.11
N LEU A 72 -7.65 -2.43 23.97
CA LEU A 72 -8.13 -2.25 25.34
C LEU A 72 -9.12 -1.09 25.46
N ASP A 73 -9.71 -0.65 24.35
CA ASP A 73 -10.58 0.51 24.25
C ASP A 73 -12.01 0.29 24.77
N SER A 74 -12.36 -0.93 25.21
CA SER A 74 -13.66 -1.21 25.80
C SER A 74 -13.96 -0.25 26.96
N GLU A 75 -14.94 0.64 26.77
CA GLU A 75 -15.33 1.71 27.70
C GLU A 75 -14.20 2.69 28.10
N ARG A 76 -13.16 2.80 27.26
CA ARG A 76 -11.98 3.63 27.54
C ARG A 76 -11.65 4.54 26.37
N ILE A 77 -11.24 5.75 26.69
CA ILE A 77 -10.56 6.65 25.76
C ILE A 77 -9.07 6.50 25.97
N ILE A 78 -8.36 6.14 24.90
CA ILE A 78 -6.93 5.87 24.92
C ILE A 78 -6.22 6.91 24.07
N ARG A 79 -5.25 7.61 24.66
CA ARG A 79 -4.48 8.66 23.98
C ARG A 79 -2.99 8.48 24.20
N LYS A 80 -2.23 8.58 23.10
CA LYS A 80 -0.78 8.76 23.22
C LYS A 80 -0.51 10.17 23.72
N ILE A 81 0.13 10.31 24.87
CA ILE A 81 0.41 11.61 25.52
C ILE A 81 1.87 12.03 25.45
N ALA A 82 2.80 11.07 25.39
CA ALA A 82 4.22 11.35 25.28
C ALA A 82 4.94 10.28 24.45
N GLU A 83 6.00 10.70 23.79
CA GLU A 83 6.94 9.81 23.11
C GLU A 83 8.30 10.49 23.00
N ASP A 84 9.34 9.81 23.47
CA ASP A 84 10.74 10.17 23.28
C ASP A 84 11.51 9.04 22.58
N HIS A 85 12.86 9.10 22.57
CA HIS A 85 13.68 8.08 21.92
C HIS A 85 13.62 6.71 22.61
N ALA A 86 13.37 6.65 23.92
CA ALA A 86 13.39 5.45 24.75
C ALA A 86 11.99 4.94 25.11
N THR A 87 11.04 5.85 25.32
CA THR A 87 9.73 5.52 25.88
C THR A 87 8.57 6.02 25.03
N ILE A 88 7.43 5.38 25.17
CA ILE A 88 6.13 5.85 24.67
C ILE A 88 5.09 5.66 25.76
N THR A 89 4.24 6.67 25.97
CA THR A 89 3.24 6.69 27.04
C THR A 89 1.85 6.87 26.47
N PHE A 90 0.96 5.99 26.93
CA PHE A 90 -0.48 6.08 26.67
C PHE A 90 -1.23 6.36 27.96
N GLN A 91 -2.19 7.29 27.89
CA GLN A 91 -3.16 7.55 28.95
C GLN A 91 -4.44 6.78 28.68
N PHE A 92 -4.96 6.16 29.71
CA PHE A 92 -6.24 5.48 29.74
C PHE A 92 -7.21 6.28 30.61
N THR A 93 -8.40 6.56 30.04
CA THR A 93 -9.46 7.33 30.68
C THR A 93 -10.75 6.54 30.51
N ARG A 94 -11.40 6.16 31.61
CA ARG A 94 -12.69 5.48 31.57
C ARG A 94 -13.79 6.47 31.25
N GLU A 95 -14.67 6.09 30.34
CA GLU A 95 -15.89 6.82 30.04
C GLU A 95 -17.09 6.15 30.75
N ALA A 96 -17.85 6.91 31.51
CA ALA A 96 -19.07 6.46 32.15
C ALA A 96 -20.25 7.36 31.75
N ASN A 97 -21.40 6.77 31.43
CA ASN A 97 -22.64 7.52 31.15
C ASN A 97 -23.54 7.44 32.37
N GLU A 98 -23.70 8.57 33.06
CA GLU A 98 -24.54 8.70 34.25
C GLU A 98 -25.63 9.72 33.98
N GLY A 99 -26.91 9.26 33.93
CA GLY A 99 -28.06 10.13 33.70
C GLY A 99 -28.02 10.87 32.37
N GLY A 100 -27.44 10.32 31.31
CA GLY A 100 -27.32 10.93 29.98
C GLY A 100 -26.17 11.92 29.84
N LYS A 101 -25.29 12.02 30.84
CA LYS A 101 -24.05 12.81 30.79
C LYS A 101 -22.85 11.90 30.80
N PHE A 102 -21.86 12.20 29.96
CA PHE A 102 -20.59 11.48 29.95
C PHE A 102 -19.66 12.07 30.99
N HIS A 103 -19.11 11.19 31.83
CA HIS A 103 -18.06 11.48 32.80
C HIS A 103 -16.79 10.76 32.43
N TYR A 104 -15.65 11.42 32.59
CA TYR A 104 -14.34 10.92 32.20
C TYR A 104 -13.45 10.82 33.44
N TYR A 105 -13.01 9.62 33.75
CA TYR A 105 -12.18 9.34 34.91
C TYR A 105 -10.82 8.86 34.46
N PHE A 106 -9.76 9.55 34.90
CA PHE A 106 -8.39 9.05 34.72
C PHE A 106 -8.27 7.64 35.34
N GLU A 107 -7.80 6.66 34.56
CA GLU A 107 -7.63 5.29 35.03
C GLU A 107 -6.16 4.97 35.31
N SER A 108 -5.27 5.16 34.31
CA SER A 108 -3.83 4.92 34.47
C SER A 108 -3.03 5.44 33.29
N LEU A 109 -1.70 5.39 33.45
CA LEU A 109 -0.72 5.52 32.38
C LEU A 109 -0.06 4.16 32.11
N LEU A 110 0.13 3.84 30.83
CA LEU A 110 0.98 2.76 30.39
C LEU A 110 2.23 3.28 29.70
N PHE A 111 3.36 2.73 30.09
CA PHE A 111 4.68 3.06 29.54
C PHE A 111 5.27 1.84 28.83
N LEU A 112 5.78 2.02 27.61
CA LEU A 112 6.60 1.02 26.94
C LEU A 112 8.04 1.55 26.84
N ASN A 113 8.99 0.77 27.30
CA ASN A 113 10.39 0.95 26.94
C ASN A 113 10.63 0.32 25.55
N LYS A 114 11.02 1.17 24.58
CA LYS A 114 11.16 0.76 23.16
C LYS A 114 12.33 -0.20 22.93
N TYR A 115 13.32 -0.20 23.79
CA TYR A 115 14.53 -1.04 23.67
C TYR A 115 14.32 -2.42 24.30
N SER A 116 13.77 -2.45 25.53
CA SER A 116 13.55 -3.72 26.23
C SER A 116 12.22 -4.37 25.91
N GLY A 117 11.26 -3.61 25.35
CA GLY A 117 9.88 -4.08 25.18
C GLY A 117 9.10 -4.19 26.49
N SER A 118 9.67 -3.72 27.63
CA SER A 118 8.99 -3.80 28.93
C SER A 118 7.84 -2.79 29.00
N ILE A 119 6.70 -3.25 29.51
CA ILE A 119 5.51 -2.45 29.75
C ILE A 119 5.33 -2.31 31.25
N THR A 120 5.04 -1.11 31.74
CA THR A 120 4.79 -0.80 33.15
C THR A 120 3.59 0.14 33.31
N SER A 121 2.89 0.01 34.43
CA SER A 121 1.75 0.83 34.83
C SER A 121 1.58 0.82 36.34
N GLU A 122 0.91 1.82 36.90
CA GLU A 122 0.44 1.79 38.30
C GLU A 122 -0.76 0.86 38.48
N ASN A 123 -1.53 0.61 37.42
CA ASN A 123 -2.63 -0.34 37.39
C ASN A 123 -2.11 -1.71 36.90
N LEU A 124 -1.90 -2.63 37.81
CA LEU A 124 -1.32 -3.97 37.55
C LEU A 124 -2.20 -4.82 36.64
N GLU A 125 -3.53 -4.70 36.73
CA GLU A 125 -4.46 -5.44 35.89
C GLU A 125 -4.35 -4.94 34.42
N LEU A 126 -4.36 -3.63 34.23
CA LEU A 126 -4.21 -3.03 32.91
C LEU A 126 -2.81 -3.32 32.31
N GLU A 127 -1.79 -3.32 33.13
CA GLU A 127 -0.43 -3.70 32.74
C GLU A 127 -0.38 -5.14 32.19
N GLN A 128 -0.99 -6.08 32.92
CA GLN A 128 -1.01 -7.49 32.53
C GLN A 128 -1.77 -7.68 31.21
N LEU A 129 -2.95 -7.08 31.06
CA LEU A 129 -3.72 -7.11 29.81
C LEU A 129 -2.93 -6.53 28.64
N ALA A 130 -2.25 -5.41 28.88
CA ALA A 130 -1.42 -4.78 27.85
C ALA A 130 -0.23 -5.64 27.41
N LYS A 131 0.43 -6.35 28.37
CA LYS A 131 1.52 -7.28 28.07
C LYS A 131 1.06 -8.46 27.23
N GLU A 132 -0.09 -9.03 27.55
CA GLU A 132 -0.67 -10.16 26.79
C GLU A 132 -1.02 -9.74 25.35
N GLU A 133 -1.73 -8.62 25.18
CA GLU A 133 -2.06 -8.12 23.85
C GLU A 133 -0.83 -7.65 23.06
N PHE A 134 0.16 -7.10 23.74
CA PHE A 134 1.44 -6.74 23.11
C PHE A 134 2.16 -7.98 22.57
N GLY A 135 2.25 -9.06 23.36
CA GLY A 135 2.80 -10.33 22.90
C GLY A 135 2.08 -10.86 21.67
N ARG A 136 0.74 -10.90 21.69
CA ARG A 136 -0.07 -11.31 20.52
C ARG A 136 0.19 -10.43 19.30
N CYS A 137 0.32 -9.10 19.48
CA CYS A 137 0.60 -8.17 18.39
C CYS A 137 2.02 -8.33 17.83
N MET A 138 3.01 -8.68 18.67
CA MET A 138 4.37 -8.95 18.22
C MET A 138 4.46 -10.22 17.37
N GLU A 139 3.76 -11.27 17.75
CA GLU A 139 3.80 -12.58 17.10
C GLU A 139 2.99 -12.63 15.80
N ALA A 140 1.84 -11.97 15.78
CA ALA A 140 0.87 -12.13 14.70
C ALA A 140 0.73 -10.88 13.81
N ARG A 141 0.48 -11.13 12.53
CA ARG A 141 0.15 -10.11 11.52
C ARG A 141 -1.33 -10.16 11.21
N THR A 142 -1.93 -8.98 11.09
CA THR A 142 -3.35 -8.84 10.73
C THR A 142 -3.56 -8.96 9.22
N ALA A 143 -4.81 -9.17 8.80
CA ALA A 143 -5.19 -9.13 7.39
C ALA A 143 -4.75 -7.82 6.69
N ASN A 144 -4.82 -6.67 7.40
CA ASN A 144 -4.36 -5.39 6.87
C ASN A 144 -2.83 -5.34 6.69
N ASP A 145 -2.06 -5.98 7.58
CA ASP A 145 -0.60 -6.07 7.43
C ASP A 145 -0.24 -6.87 6.18
N VAL A 146 -0.92 -7.98 5.95
CA VAL A 146 -0.72 -8.82 4.78
C VAL A 146 -1.17 -8.10 3.50
N THR A 147 -2.31 -7.40 3.53
CA THR A 147 -2.75 -6.57 2.39
C THR A 147 -1.70 -5.53 2.01
N ARG A 148 -1.14 -4.81 2.98
CA ARG A 148 -0.05 -3.86 2.74
C ARG A 148 1.24 -4.53 2.28
N LEU A 149 1.49 -5.77 2.72
CA LEU A 149 2.63 -6.55 2.23
C LEU A 149 2.45 -6.90 0.77
N VAL A 150 1.27 -7.38 0.35
CA VAL A 150 0.95 -7.67 -1.06
C VAL A 150 1.09 -6.41 -1.91
N GLN A 151 0.60 -5.25 -1.46
CA GLN A 151 0.79 -3.97 -2.17
C GLN A 151 2.28 -3.66 -2.36
N ARG A 152 3.11 -3.77 -1.32
CA ARG A 152 4.56 -3.55 -1.41
C ARG A 152 5.27 -4.51 -2.35
N LEU A 153 4.81 -5.76 -2.45
CA LEU A 153 5.34 -6.71 -3.43
C LEU A 153 5.12 -6.20 -4.85
N PHE A 154 3.91 -5.73 -5.16
CA PHE A 154 3.61 -5.14 -6.47
C PHE A 154 4.41 -3.85 -6.70
N GLU A 155 4.48 -2.94 -5.74
CA GLU A 155 5.26 -1.69 -5.84
C GLU A 155 6.73 -1.92 -6.17
N ARG A 156 7.31 -3.05 -5.74
CA ARG A 156 8.72 -3.39 -5.99
C ARG A 156 8.96 -4.12 -7.30
N HIS A 157 8.07 -5.01 -7.69
CA HIS A 157 8.34 -6.01 -8.73
C HIS A 157 7.37 -5.94 -9.90
N ALA A 158 6.36 -5.10 -9.85
CA ALA A 158 5.34 -4.92 -10.87
C ALA A 158 4.75 -3.52 -10.81
N ASP A 159 3.75 -3.27 -11.65
CA ASP A 159 2.94 -2.06 -11.60
C ASP A 159 1.49 -2.42 -11.27
N LEU A 160 0.93 -1.69 -10.33
CA LEU A 160 -0.41 -1.89 -9.80
C LEU A 160 -1.22 -0.61 -9.97
N PHE A 161 -2.13 -0.60 -10.93
CA PHE A 161 -2.96 0.57 -11.24
C PHE A 161 -4.35 0.41 -10.61
N SER A 162 -4.72 1.34 -9.72
CA SER A 162 -6.04 1.29 -9.08
C SER A 162 -7.15 1.57 -10.08
N ILE A 163 -8.18 0.70 -10.11
CA ILE A 163 -9.38 0.90 -10.95
C ILE A 163 -10.36 1.86 -10.28
N ARG A 164 -10.27 2.01 -8.94
CA ARG A 164 -11.15 2.89 -8.16
C ARG A 164 -10.35 3.59 -7.06
N ASP A 165 -10.75 4.79 -6.68
CA ASP A 165 -10.03 5.66 -5.73
C ASP A 165 -9.81 5.02 -4.35
N GLN A 166 -10.74 4.18 -3.89
CA GLN A 166 -10.63 3.50 -2.60
C GLN A 166 -9.77 2.22 -2.64
N GLY A 167 -9.18 1.87 -3.81
CA GLY A 167 -8.40 0.67 -4.00
C GLY A 167 -9.21 -0.63 -3.93
N GLY A 168 -8.52 -1.76 -3.74
CA GLY A 168 -9.09 -3.11 -3.61
C GLY A 168 -9.37 -3.81 -4.94
N VAL A 169 -9.35 -3.10 -6.06
CA VAL A 169 -9.43 -3.62 -7.43
C VAL A 169 -8.35 -2.93 -8.27
N TYR A 170 -7.50 -3.70 -8.90
CA TYR A 170 -6.31 -3.17 -9.57
C TYR A 170 -6.14 -3.79 -10.94
N PHE A 171 -5.67 -3.00 -11.90
CA PHE A 171 -5.16 -3.51 -13.16
C PHE A 171 -3.65 -3.74 -13.04
N VAL A 172 -3.20 -4.88 -13.56
CA VAL A 172 -1.79 -5.25 -13.68
C VAL A 172 -1.51 -5.58 -15.15
N PRO A 173 -0.55 -4.91 -15.80
CA PRO A 173 -0.18 -5.17 -17.20
C PRO A 173 0.31 -6.60 -17.43
N GLU A 174 0.07 -7.13 -18.63
CA GLU A 174 0.41 -8.50 -19.04
C GLU A 174 1.89 -8.87 -18.80
N VAL A 175 2.79 -7.90 -18.92
CA VAL A 175 4.22 -8.10 -18.68
C VAL A 175 4.53 -8.62 -17.27
N HIS A 176 3.62 -8.44 -16.32
CA HIS A 176 3.76 -8.87 -14.92
C HIS A 176 2.96 -10.13 -14.59
N ASN A 177 2.43 -10.85 -15.58
CA ASN A 177 1.57 -12.03 -15.36
C ASN A 177 2.25 -13.12 -14.52
N ASP A 178 3.53 -13.43 -14.77
CA ASP A 178 4.28 -14.41 -13.99
C ASP A 178 4.41 -14.00 -12.52
N PHE A 179 4.51 -12.70 -12.25
CA PHE A 179 4.54 -12.18 -10.90
C PHE A 179 3.18 -12.33 -10.19
N ILE A 180 2.07 -12.10 -10.90
CA ILE A 180 0.71 -12.33 -10.36
C ILE A 180 0.56 -13.79 -9.91
N VAL A 181 1.06 -14.76 -10.70
CA VAL A 181 1.01 -16.19 -10.35
C VAL A 181 1.74 -16.49 -9.04
N LYS A 182 2.91 -15.87 -8.81
CA LYS A 182 3.66 -16.01 -7.56
C LYS A 182 2.89 -15.43 -6.37
N VAL A 183 2.34 -14.22 -6.53
CA VAL A 183 1.54 -13.58 -5.49
C VAL A 183 0.25 -14.36 -5.20
N GLU A 184 -0.42 -14.89 -6.22
CA GLU A 184 -1.60 -15.75 -6.05
C GLU A 184 -1.27 -16.99 -5.20
N ARG A 185 -0.14 -17.66 -5.50
CA ARG A 185 0.33 -18.81 -4.72
C ARG A 185 0.57 -18.43 -3.27
N PHE A 186 1.25 -17.32 -3.02
CA PHE A 186 1.50 -16.79 -1.68
C PHE A 186 0.19 -16.53 -0.93
N VAL A 187 -0.72 -15.76 -1.52
CA VAL A 187 -2.01 -15.42 -0.91
C VAL A 187 -2.81 -16.66 -0.56
N ARG A 188 -2.80 -17.69 -1.42
CA ARG A 188 -3.46 -18.97 -1.18
C ARG A 188 -2.82 -19.75 -0.03
N ASN A 189 -1.49 -19.79 0.02
CA ASN A 189 -0.74 -20.49 1.07
C ASN A 189 -1.01 -19.94 2.48
N ILE A 190 -1.33 -18.66 2.57
CA ILE A 190 -1.67 -18.01 3.85
C ILE A 190 -3.18 -17.97 4.13
N GLY A 191 -3.99 -18.74 3.42
CA GLY A 191 -5.44 -18.85 3.63
C GLY A 191 -6.27 -17.71 3.04
N GLY A 192 -5.68 -16.85 2.19
CA GLY A 192 -6.39 -15.82 1.44
C GLY A 192 -6.88 -16.30 0.08
N SER A 193 -7.47 -15.40 -0.68
CA SER A 193 -7.86 -15.60 -2.08
C SER A 193 -7.46 -14.40 -2.94
N LEU A 194 -6.95 -14.66 -4.14
CA LEU A 194 -6.71 -13.66 -5.17
C LEU A 194 -7.54 -14.08 -6.39
N GLN A 195 -8.37 -13.17 -6.87
CA GLN A 195 -9.19 -13.36 -8.06
C GLN A 195 -8.55 -12.61 -9.23
N ARG A 196 -8.57 -13.23 -10.40
CA ARG A 196 -7.94 -12.76 -11.63
C ARG A 196 -8.98 -12.69 -12.74
N PHE A 197 -9.04 -11.56 -13.43
CA PHE A 197 -9.95 -11.31 -14.55
C PHE A 197 -9.13 -10.84 -15.75
N PRO A 198 -8.78 -11.74 -16.68
CA PRO A 198 -7.98 -11.38 -17.84
C PRO A 198 -8.73 -10.42 -18.77
N ILE A 199 -8.02 -9.40 -19.26
CA ILE A 199 -8.57 -8.39 -20.18
C ILE A 199 -7.99 -8.59 -21.57
N PRO A 200 -8.78 -9.09 -22.53
CA PRO A 200 -8.34 -9.22 -23.91
C PRO A 200 -8.28 -7.86 -24.61
N ALA A 201 -7.28 -7.66 -25.46
CA ALA A 201 -7.17 -6.49 -26.30
C ALA A 201 -8.30 -6.46 -27.36
N GLY A 202 -8.71 -5.25 -27.76
CA GLY A 202 -9.75 -5.05 -28.79
C GLY A 202 -11.18 -5.07 -28.24
N SER A 203 -11.35 -5.10 -26.92
CA SER A 203 -12.64 -4.84 -26.27
C SER A 203 -12.74 -3.33 -25.97
N PRO A 204 -13.64 -2.56 -26.63
CA PRO A 204 -13.68 -1.10 -26.43
C PRO A 204 -13.84 -0.67 -24.97
N GLN A 205 -14.62 -1.42 -24.18
CA GLN A 205 -14.82 -1.15 -22.76
C GLN A 205 -13.59 -1.55 -21.95
N GLY A 206 -12.96 -2.68 -22.25
CA GLY A 206 -11.74 -3.16 -21.60
C GLY A 206 -10.57 -2.24 -21.90
N ASP A 207 -10.36 -1.88 -23.17
CA ASP A 207 -9.28 -0.99 -23.61
C ASP A 207 -9.40 0.37 -22.91
N ARG A 208 -10.63 0.93 -22.86
CA ARG A 208 -10.88 2.19 -22.16
C ARG A 208 -10.64 2.12 -20.66
N ALA A 209 -11.12 1.09 -19.98
CA ALA A 209 -10.93 0.91 -18.54
C ALA A 209 -9.44 0.78 -18.18
N VAL A 210 -8.68 0.05 -18.98
CA VAL A 210 -7.22 -0.08 -18.82
C VAL A 210 -6.52 1.25 -19.05
N GLN A 211 -6.87 1.97 -20.14
CA GLN A 211 -6.32 3.30 -20.44
C GLN A 211 -6.56 4.27 -19.27
N GLU A 212 -7.78 4.31 -18.75
CA GLU A 212 -8.14 5.19 -17.63
C GLU A 212 -7.37 4.83 -16.36
N ALA A 213 -7.25 3.54 -16.02
CA ALA A 213 -6.53 3.08 -14.85
C ALA A 213 -5.04 3.41 -14.93
N VAL A 214 -4.39 3.12 -16.05
CA VAL A 214 -2.95 3.38 -16.25
C VAL A 214 -2.68 4.89 -16.24
N ALA A 215 -3.48 5.68 -16.95
CA ALA A 215 -3.29 7.14 -17.00
C ALA A 215 -3.51 7.78 -15.62
N HIS A 216 -4.58 7.38 -14.89
CA HIS A 216 -4.84 7.88 -13.54
C HIS A 216 -3.72 7.49 -12.55
N GLY A 217 -3.25 6.24 -12.59
CA GLY A 217 -2.17 5.80 -11.72
C GLY A 217 -0.85 6.51 -11.98
N LEU A 218 -0.49 6.76 -13.25
CA LEU A 218 0.70 7.53 -13.60
C LEU A 218 0.56 9.01 -13.22
N GLN A 219 -0.62 9.61 -13.41
CA GLN A 219 -0.88 10.99 -12.97
C GLN A 219 -0.74 11.13 -11.45
N ALA A 220 -1.26 10.18 -10.67
CA ALA A 220 -1.11 10.20 -9.21
C ALA A 220 0.37 10.17 -8.78
N ILE A 221 1.21 9.38 -9.45
CA ILE A 221 2.66 9.35 -9.20
C ILE A 221 3.31 10.72 -9.54
N ILE A 222 2.92 11.35 -10.63
CA ILE A 222 3.41 12.68 -11.02
C ILE A 222 3.00 13.73 -9.98
N ASP A 223 1.75 13.69 -9.52
CA ASP A 223 1.24 14.62 -8.51
C ASP A 223 1.98 14.46 -7.19
N GLU A 224 2.32 13.22 -6.77
CA GLU A 224 3.19 12.98 -5.62
C GLU A 224 4.59 13.60 -5.80
N HIS A 225 5.17 13.51 -7.01
CA HIS A 225 6.46 14.15 -7.30
C HIS A 225 6.36 15.68 -7.18
N LEU A 226 5.33 16.28 -7.78
CA LEU A 226 5.08 17.71 -7.67
C LEU A 226 4.94 18.18 -6.23
N GLN A 227 4.12 17.48 -5.44
CA GLN A 227 3.94 17.79 -4.01
C GLN A 227 5.22 17.63 -3.20
N ALA A 228 6.03 16.60 -3.49
CA ALA A 228 7.30 16.40 -2.82
C ALA A 228 8.29 17.54 -3.14
N VAL A 229 8.43 17.91 -4.41
CA VAL A 229 9.32 18.98 -4.87
C VAL A 229 8.89 20.36 -4.34
N GLN A 230 7.59 20.61 -4.22
CA GLN A 230 7.07 21.86 -3.64
C GLN A 230 7.49 22.05 -2.17
N LYS A 231 7.67 20.95 -1.43
CA LYS A 231 8.09 20.98 -0.01
C LYS A 231 9.59 21.15 0.18
N PHE A 232 10.39 21.12 -0.88
CA PHE A 232 11.84 21.32 -0.74
C PHE A 232 12.16 22.77 -0.42
N GLY A 233 12.95 22.95 0.66
CA GLY A 233 13.42 24.23 1.18
C GLY A 233 14.93 24.23 1.36
N GLU A 234 15.46 25.30 1.93
CA GLU A 234 16.91 25.51 2.13
C GLU A 234 17.60 24.36 2.89
N ASP A 235 16.89 23.69 3.80
CA ASP A 235 17.40 22.55 4.57
C ASP A 235 17.34 21.19 3.82
N THR A 236 16.91 21.18 2.56
CA THR A 236 16.78 19.93 1.80
C THR A 236 18.14 19.35 1.44
N ARG A 237 18.42 18.14 1.88
CA ARG A 237 19.69 17.46 1.63
C ARG A 237 19.89 17.15 0.14
N PRO A 238 21.12 17.30 -0.42
CA PRO A 238 21.40 16.99 -1.82
C PRO A 238 20.97 15.57 -2.26
N ASP A 239 21.14 14.60 -1.36
CA ASP A 239 20.68 13.21 -1.65
C ASP A 239 19.18 13.08 -1.82
N THR A 240 18.40 13.95 -1.16
CA THR A 240 16.94 13.98 -1.33
C THR A 240 16.56 14.50 -2.72
N LEU A 241 17.26 15.51 -3.20
CA LEU A 241 17.09 16.07 -4.53
C LEU A 241 17.43 15.04 -5.63
N ARG A 242 18.59 14.36 -5.50
CA ARG A 242 18.99 13.29 -6.42
C ARG A 242 17.98 12.14 -6.48
N ARG A 243 17.44 11.74 -5.32
CA ARG A 243 16.38 10.71 -5.27
C ARG A 243 15.10 11.16 -5.93
N ALA A 244 14.75 12.43 -5.84
CA ALA A 244 13.58 12.99 -6.53
C ALA A 244 13.79 12.98 -8.04
N GLU A 245 14.97 13.36 -8.53
CA GLU A 245 15.33 13.31 -9.94
C GLU A 245 15.26 11.89 -10.50
N GLU A 246 15.83 10.90 -9.78
CA GLU A 246 15.76 9.50 -10.16
C GLU A 246 14.31 8.98 -10.24
N LYS A 247 13.45 9.37 -9.31
CA LYS A 247 12.03 9.02 -9.32
C LYS A 247 11.32 9.59 -10.55
N ILE A 248 11.57 10.86 -10.88
CA ILE A 248 11.00 11.52 -12.08
C ILE A 248 11.47 10.79 -13.34
N ARG A 249 12.77 10.47 -13.43
CA ARG A 249 13.33 9.69 -14.54
C ARG A 249 12.67 8.32 -14.68
N THR A 250 12.50 7.60 -13.57
CA THR A 250 11.81 6.30 -13.55
C THR A 250 10.37 6.42 -14.03
N THR A 251 9.66 7.49 -13.64
CA THR A 251 8.29 7.74 -14.09
C THR A 251 8.23 8.03 -15.60
N LYS A 252 9.21 8.76 -16.15
CA LYS A 252 9.33 8.96 -17.60
C LYS A 252 9.43 7.61 -18.33
N MET A 253 10.33 6.73 -17.89
CA MET A 253 10.48 5.40 -18.48
C MET A 253 9.19 4.57 -18.39
N LYS A 254 8.41 4.71 -17.31
CA LYS A 254 7.10 4.04 -17.18
C LYS A 254 6.08 4.58 -18.20
N ILE A 255 6.00 5.90 -18.40
CA ILE A 255 5.11 6.50 -19.41
C ILE A 255 5.47 5.99 -20.80
N GLU A 256 6.75 5.94 -21.13
CA GLU A 256 7.24 5.40 -22.41
C GLU A 256 6.91 3.90 -22.55
N GLY A 257 7.17 3.10 -21.51
CA GLY A 257 6.89 1.66 -21.50
C GLY A 257 5.40 1.33 -21.62
N TYR A 258 4.54 2.19 -21.08
CA TYR A 258 3.08 2.02 -21.14
C TYR A 258 2.39 2.83 -22.25
N SER A 259 3.17 3.40 -23.19
CA SER A 259 2.64 4.19 -24.31
C SER A 259 1.52 3.50 -25.08
N PHE A 260 1.58 2.17 -25.22
CA PHE A 260 0.55 1.36 -25.87
C PHE A 260 -0.84 1.47 -25.21
N TYR A 261 -0.88 1.66 -23.87
CA TYR A 261 -2.13 1.79 -23.13
C TYR A 261 -2.64 3.24 -23.08
N LEU A 262 -1.78 4.24 -23.30
CA LEU A 262 -2.08 5.64 -22.97
C LEU A 262 -2.73 6.42 -24.12
N ASP A 263 -2.46 6.05 -25.37
CA ASP A 263 -2.92 6.79 -26.56
C ASP A 263 -2.70 8.31 -26.40
N LYS A 264 -3.72 9.13 -26.62
CA LYS A 264 -3.64 10.61 -26.52
C LYS A 264 -3.31 11.12 -25.11
N LYS A 265 -3.62 10.38 -24.05
CA LYS A 265 -3.30 10.78 -22.65
C LYS A 265 -1.80 10.80 -22.36
N ARG A 266 -0.98 10.21 -23.22
CA ARG A 266 0.47 10.23 -23.09
C ARG A 266 1.04 11.65 -23.09
N GLU A 267 0.60 12.49 -24.02
CA GLU A 267 1.08 13.87 -24.16
C GLU A 267 0.78 14.71 -22.91
N ASP A 268 -0.41 14.53 -22.30
CA ASP A 268 -0.79 15.22 -21.08
C ASP A 268 0.09 14.80 -19.89
N LEU A 269 0.40 13.49 -19.77
CA LEU A 269 1.27 12.96 -18.72
C LEU A 269 2.72 13.43 -18.89
N GLU A 270 3.24 13.44 -20.13
CA GLU A 270 4.57 13.95 -20.43
C GLU A 270 4.69 15.44 -20.09
N ALA A 271 3.68 16.25 -20.42
CA ALA A 271 3.63 17.65 -20.06
C ALA A 271 3.61 17.87 -18.54
N SER A 272 2.80 17.10 -17.82
CA SER A 272 2.73 17.17 -16.36
C SER A 272 4.05 16.75 -15.70
N LEU A 273 4.72 15.72 -16.22
CA LEU A 273 6.02 15.26 -15.73
C LEU A 273 7.13 16.28 -16.03
N GLN A 274 7.08 16.93 -17.20
CA GLN A 274 7.99 18.02 -17.55
C GLN A 274 7.88 19.18 -16.55
N GLN A 275 6.67 19.55 -16.15
CA GLN A 275 6.44 20.57 -15.12
C GLN A 275 7.09 20.18 -13.78
N ALA A 276 6.98 18.92 -13.35
CA ALA A 276 7.65 18.43 -12.15
C ALA A 276 9.18 18.51 -12.25
N SER A 277 9.73 18.18 -13.44
CA SER A 277 11.17 18.24 -13.73
C SER A 277 11.70 19.68 -13.69
N GLU A 278 10.99 20.61 -14.27
CA GLU A 278 11.35 22.04 -14.30
C GLU A 278 11.31 22.64 -12.89
N LEU A 279 10.29 22.30 -12.11
CA LEU A 279 10.20 22.73 -10.71
C LEU A 279 11.37 22.18 -9.89
N LEU A 280 11.74 20.92 -10.07
CA LEU A 280 12.89 20.33 -9.39
C LEU A 280 14.20 21.02 -9.77
N ARG A 281 14.44 21.26 -11.06
CA ARG A 281 15.63 22.01 -11.55
C ARG A 281 15.72 23.41 -10.95
N SER A 282 14.61 24.13 -10.93
CA SER A 282 14.55 25.47 -10.30
C SER A 282 14.91 25.40 -8.82
N ARG A 283 14.44 24.39 -8.08
CA ARG A 283 14.80 24.19 -6.68
C ARG A 283 16.27 23.81 -6.52
N MET A 284 16.80 22.93 -7.36
CA MET A 284 18.22 22.54 -7.33
C MET A 284 19.14 23.72 -7.61
N SER A 285 18.85 24.56 -8.60
CA SER A 285 19.65 25.75 -8.91
C SER A 285 19.64 26.77 -7.77
N PHE A 286 18.52 26.91 -7.07
CA PHE A 286 18.40 27.77 -5.92
C PHE A 286 19.20 27.26 -4.71
N LEU A 287 19.17 25.92 -4.46
CA LEU A 287 19.77 25.31 -3.26
C LEU A 287 21.26 24.96 -3.39
N ILE A 288 21.74 24.68 -4.60
CA ILE A 288 23.12 24.20 -4.85
C ILE A 288 24.02 25.32 -5.41
N GLY A 289 23.44 26.48 -5.77
CA GLY A 289 24.13 27.53 -6.52
C GLY A 289 24.18 27.20 -8.03
N ALA A 290 24.39 28.21 -8.88
CA ALA A 290 24.26 28.09 -10.33
C ALA A 290 24.97 26.85 -10.92
N PRO A 291 24.35 26.14 -11.84
CA PRO A 291 24.90 24.92 -12.40
C PRO A 291 26.22 25.21 -13.11
N SER A 292 27.24 24.39 -12.85
CA SER A 292 28.33 24.24 -13.79
C SER A 292 27.76 23.69 -15.11
N GLU A 293 28.19 24.19 -16.25
CA GLU A 293 27.74 23.84 -17.61
C GLU A 293 27.81 22.31 -17.93
N GLU A 294 28.40 21.52 -17.06
CA GLU A 294 28.49 20.05 -17.19
C GLU A 294 27.19 19.28 -16.87
N ALA A 295 26.16 19.92 -16.30
CA ALA A 295 24.89 19.24 -15.97
C ALA A 295 23.92 19.13 -17.19
N GLU A 296 24.18 19.78 -18.29
CA GLU A 296 23.35 19.70 -19.51
C GLU A 296 23.55 18.42 -20.33
N LEU A 297 24.66 17.71 -20.12
CA LEU A 297 25.03 16.54 -20.96
C LEU A 297 24.42 15.20 -20.53
N VAL A 298 23.68 15.14 -19.46
CA VAL A 298 23.10 13.87 -18.92
C VAL A 298 21.61 13.70 -19.23
N LEU A 299 20.98 14.67 -19.90
CA LEU A 299 19.52 14.66 -20.14
C LEU A 299 19.14 14.61 -21.66
N VAL A 300 20.04 14.12 -22.53
CA VAL A 300 19.71 13.80 -23.92
C VAL A 300 19.48 12.30 -24.09
#